data_41bd2b0b20e793e7f425c66966323b6f
#
_entry.id   41bd2b0b20e793e7f425c66966323b6f
#
_cell.length_a   1.000
_cell.length_b   1.000
_cell.length_c   1.000
_cell.angle_alpha   90.00
_cell.angle_beta   90.00
_cell.angle_gamma   90.00
#
_symmetry.space_group_name_H-M   'P 1'
#
loop_
_entity.id
_entity.type
_entity.pdbx_description
1 polymer ?
#
loop_
_entity_poly.entity_id
_entity_poly.type
_entity_poly.pdbx_seq_one_letter_code
_entity_poly.pdbx_strand_id
1 'polypeptide(L)'
;MSIVLALALLCVTFAACAGNGTSSTSSASEESSAVSSESSAESESSASSEESTSTEKTKIGILAPAVTHGWVAGVAYYAEQRCKELSDTVDYKLYTSNNAEEMTSQIDDLKSWGAEAIVAFPQWEGMEVPIQEAIDAGIVVVNFDIEIAADGVYRVSGDNESMGVEGAKYIVDKIGTTGKVVVLDVPTSGSVAELRKKASSTP
;
A
#
# COMPACT_ATOMS: atom_id res chain seq x y z
N MET A 1 -39.78 -19.76 29.23
CA MET A 1 -39.46 -21.00 28.47
C MET A 1 -38.01 -20.88 28.00
N SER A 2 -37.12 -21.58 28.72
CA SER A 2 -35.67 -21.57 28.50
C SER A 2 -35.31 -22.69 27.51
N ILE A 3 -34.63 -22.37 26.43
CA ILE A 3 -34.04 -23.38 25.56
C ILE A 3 -32.53 -23.34 25.77
N VAL A 4 -32.04 -24.40 26.45
CA VAL A 4 -30.62 -24.69 26.62
C VAL A 4 -30.18 -25.47 25.40
N LEU A 5 -29.24 -24.92 24.62
CA LEU A 5 -28.63 -25.62 23.50
C LEU A 5 -27.22 -26.07 23.90
N ALA A 6 -27.04 -27.39 24.01
CA ALA A 6 -25.79 -28.04 24.37
C ALA A 6 -24.84 -28.04 23.17
N LEU A 7 -23.61 -27.53 23.35
CA LEU A 7 -22.55 -27.54 22.36
C LEU A 7 -21.69 -28.78 22.58
N ALA A 8 -21.71 -29.72 21.64
CA ALA A 8 -20.87 -30.91 21.66
C ALA A 8 -19.49 -30.58 21.06
N LEU A 9 -18.46 -30.73 21.89
CA LEU A 9 -17.05 -30.55 21.56
C LEU A 9 -16.54 -31.84 20.88
N LEU A 10 -16.13 -31.76 19.63
CA LEU A 10 -15.49 -32.87 18.89
C LEU A 10 -13.98 -32.62 18.83
N CYS A 11 -13.22 -33.31 19.70
CA CYS A 11 -11.76 -33.35 19.64
C CYS A 11 -11.33 -34.41 18.61
N VAL A 12 -10.62 -33.99 17.56
CA VAL A 12 -9.89 -34.89 16.67
C VAL A 12 -8.40 -34.75 16.91
N THR A 13 -7.83 -35.79 17.53
CA THR A 13 -6.39 -35.96 17.71
C THR A 13 -5.79 -36.62 16.47
N PHE A 14 -4.83 -35.96 15.81
CA PHE A 14 -4.01 -36.64 14.81
C PHE A 14 -2.65 -36.96 15.40
N ALA A 15 -2.33 -38.25 15.38
CA ALA A 15 -1.11 -38.85 15.87
C ALA A 15 0.05 -38.64 14.88
N ALA A 16 1.23 -38.47 15.46
CA ALA A 16 2.51 -38.39 14.80
C ALA A 16 2.93 -39.74 14.19
N CYS A 17 3.57 -39.69 13.01
CA CYS A 17 4.46 -40.78 12.58
C CYS A 17 5.85 -40.20 12.28
N ALA A 18 6.79 -40.60 13.11
CA ALA A 18 8.21 -40.44 12.92
C ALA A 18 8.71 -41.48 11.91
N GLY A 19 9.55 -41.08 10.98
CA GLY A 19 10.26 -41.94 10.05
C GLY A 19 11.72 -41.53 9.96
N ASN A 20 12.54 -42.27 10.63
CA ASN A 20 14.00 -42.15 10.72
C ASN A 20 14.63 -42.82 9.47
N GLY A 21 15.66 -42.19 8.88
CA GLY A 21 16.42 -42.75 7.76
C GLY A 21 17.81 -42.13 7.63
N THR A 22 18.72 -42.81 8.24
CA THR A 22 20.13 -42.59 8.46
C THR A 22 21.02 -42.85 7.23
N SER A 23 22.21 -42.21 7.23
CA SER A 23 23.52 -42.65 6.63
C SER A 23 23.75 -42.35 5.14
N SER A 24 24.90 -42.04 4.64
CA SER A 24 26.30 -41.99 5.15
C SER A 24 27.18 -41.35 4.08
N THR A 25 28.22 -40.62 4.52
CA THR A 25 29.64 -40.81 4.22
C THR A 25 30.06 -40.80 2.75
N SER A 26 31.03 -40.08 2.33
CA SER A 26 32.39 -39.80 2.60
C SER A 26 33.06 -39.18 1.39
N SER A 27 33.97 -38.38 1.65
CA SER A 27 35.45 -38.34 1.48
C SER A 27 35.92 -37.81 0.13
N ALA A 28 36.59 -36.74 0.26
CA ALA A 28 38.00 -36.50 0.38
C ALA A 28 38.76 -36.25 -0.93
N SER A 29 39.51 -35.17 -0.85
CA SER A 29 40.92 -35.00 -1.23
C SER A 29 41.23 -34.83 -2.72
N GLU A 30 42.10 -34.01 -3.10
CA GLU A 30 43.37 -33.35 -2.81
C GLU A 30 43.67 -32.43 -3.98
N GLU A 31 44.13 -31.23 -3.73
CA GLU A 31 45.50 -30.74 -3.73
C GLU A 31 46.20 -30.73 -5.10
N SER A 32 46.69 -29.61 -5.55
CA SER A 32 48.04 -29.27 -5.89
C SER A 32 48.18 -28.06 -6.79
N SER A 33 48.67 -26.97 -6.26
CA SER A 33 49.95 -26.32 -6.50
C SER A 33 50.29 -25.81 -7.91
N ALA A 34 50.36 -24.52 -7.98
CA ALA A 34 51.53 -23.65 -7.99
C ALA A 34 52.16 -23.32 -9.36
N VAL A 35 52.57 -22.06 -9.37
CA VAL A 35 53.77 -21.40 -9.91
C VAL A 35 53.64 -20.55 -11.17
N SER A 36 53.76 -19.25 -10.89
CA SER A 36 54.56 -18.18 -11.50
C SER A 36 54.80 -18.13 -13.03
N SER A 37 54.58 -16.97 -13.58
CA SER A 37 55.71 -16.10 -14.02
C SER A 37 55.17 -14.79 -14.61
N GLU A 38 55.87 -13.74 -14.26
CA GLU A 38 55.79 -12.35 -14.74
C GLU A 38 55.97 -12.24 -16.26
N SER A 39 55.29 -11.25 -16.85
CA SER A 39 55.99 -10.37 -17.81
C SER A 39 55.15 -9.12 -18.09
N SER A 40 55.80 -7.99 -17.89
CA SER A 40 55.34 -6.63 -18.19
C SER A 40 55.14 -6.40 -19.69
N ALA A 41 54.10 -5.66 -20.04
CA ALA A 41 54.12 -4.73 -21.18
C ALA A 41 53.04 -3.68 -21.01
N GLU A 42 53.47 -2.45 -20.87
CA GLU A 42 52.65 -1.24 -21.03
C GLU A 42 52.01 -1.21 -22.40
N SER A 43 50.70 -0.89 -22.44
CA SER A 43 50.10 -0.26 -23.58
C SER A 43 48.94 0.58 -23.08
N GLU A 44 49.14 1.89 -23.21
CA GLU A 44 48.09 2.87 -23.04
C GLU A 44 46.98 2.57 -24.05
N SER A 45 45.77 2.37 -23.56
CA SER A 45 44.54 2.46 -24.35
C SER A 45 43.46 3.12 -23.52
N SER A 46 43.04 4.22 -24.04
CA SER A 46 41.93 5.07 -23.58
C SER A 46 40.80 4.25 -23.03
N ALA A 47 40.67 4.29 -21.72
CA ALA A 47 39.44 3.82 -21.06
C ALA A 47 38.36 4.87 -21.32
N SER A 48 37.53 4.61 -22.33
CA SER A 48 36.18 5.09 -22.38
C SER A 48 35.48 4.52 -21.13
N SER A 49 35.37 5.31 -20.07
CA SER A 49 34.48 5.02 -18.97
C SER A 49 33.05 5.08 -19.54
N GLU A 50 32.55 3.94 -19.95
CA GLU A 50 31.11 3.70 -19.96
C GLU A 50 30.67 3.78 -18.49
N GLU A 51 30.22 4.97 -18.13
CA GLU A 51 29.47 5.23 -16.89
C GLU A 51 28.20 4.40 -17.00
N SER A 52 28.27 3.17 -16.51
CA SER A 52 27.12 2.34 -16.22
C SER A 52 26.36 3.05 -15.10
N THR A 53 25.56 4.05 -15.46
CA THR A 53 24.51 4.56 -14.59
C THR A 53 23.51 3.43 -14.39
N SER A 54 23.74 2.59 -13.41
CA SER A 54 22.66 1.82 -12.81
C SER A 54 21.74 2.88 -12.20
N THR A 55 20.72 3.30 -12.93
CA THR A 55 19.66 4.16 -12.40
C THR A 55 19.00 3.36 -11.30
N GLU A 56 19.34 3.70 -10.05
CA GLU A 56 18.68 3.12 -8.89
C GLU A 56 17.18 3.43 -9.02
N LYS A 57 16.34 2.40 -8.93
CA LYS A 57 14.89 2.56 -9.08
C LYS A 57 14.33 3.27 -7.87
N THR A 58 13.40 4.17 -8.10
CA THR A 58 12.68 4.85 -7.02
C THR A 58 11.80 3.87 -6.25
N LYS A 59 11.94 3.83 -4.95
CA LYS A 59 11.17 2.97 -4.06
C LYS A 59 9.86 3.62 -3.65
N ILE A 60 8.74 3.02 -4.06
CA ILE A 60 7.40 3.55 -3.79
C ILE A 60 6.59 2.57 -2.95
N GLY A 61 6.07 3.04 -1.81
CA GLY A 61 5.09 2.33 -1.00
C GLY A 61 3.67 2.64 -1.44
N ILE A 62 2.79 1.64 -1.47
CA ILE A 62 1.35 1.80 -1.72
C ILE A 62 0.60 1.22 -0.53
N LEU A 63 -0.26 2.00 0.08
CA LEU A 63 -1.08 1.64 1.21
C LEU A 63 -2.55 1.80 0.87
N ALA A 64 -3.32 0.74 0.96
CA ALA A 64 -4.75 0.74 0.69
C ALA A 64 -5.52 -0.07 1.74
N PRO A 65 -6.82 0.19 1.96
CA PRO A 65 -7.65 -0.70 2.78
C PRO A 65 -7.78 -2.10 2.17
N ALA A 66 -7.87 -3.12 3.03
CA ALA A 66 -8.05 -4.52 2.64
C ALA A 66 -9.51 -4.81 2.23
N VAL A 67 -9.99 -4.17 1.17
CA VAL A 67 -11.34 -4.33 0.62
C VAL A 67 -11.26 -5.01 -0.72
N THR A 68 -12.01 -6.09 -0.89
CA THR A 68 -11.94 -6.97 -2.07
C THR A 68 -12.98 -6.65 -3.16
N HIS A 69 -13.75 -5.58 -3.01
CA HIS A 69 -14.82 -5.20 -3.94
C HIS A 69 -14.96 -3.69 -4.09
N GLY A 70 -15.64 -3.28 -5.15
CA GLY A 70 -15.99 -1.89 -5.42
C GLY A 70 -14.78 -0.98 -5.69
N TRP A 71 -14.96 0.30 -5.40
CA TRP A 71 -13.98 1.36 -5.66
C TRP A 71 -12.62 1.11 -5.00
N VAL A 72 -12.61 0.74 -3.72
CA VAL A 72 -11.37 0.57 -2.93
C VAL A 72 -10.50 -0.55 -3.50
N ALA A 73 -11.10 -1.69 -3.87
CA ALA A 73 -10.37 -2.77 -4.53
C ALA A 73 -9.79 -2.34 -5.88
N GLY A 74 -10.54 -1.52 -6.63
CA GLY A 74 -10.08 -0.94 -7.88
C GLY A 74 -8.85 -0.05 -7.69
N VAL A 75 -8.80 0.76 -6.62
CA VAL A 75 -7.66 1.63 -6.31
C VAL A 75 -6.37 0.79 -6.13
N ALA A 76 -6.40 -0.22 -5.27
CA ALA A 76 -5.24 -1.09 -5.04
C ALA A 76 -4.80 -1.81 -6.33
N TYR A 77 -5.75 -2.36 -7.08
CA TYR A 77 -5.49 -3.06 -8.34
C TYR A 77 -4.81 -2.15 -9.37
N TYR A 78 -5.36 -0.97 -9.66
CA TYR A 78 -4.81 -0.07 -10.68
C TYR A 78 -3.49 0.57 -10.23
N ALA A 79 -3.30 0.84 -8.94
CA ALA A 79 -2.02 1.28 -8.41
C ALA A 79 -0.94 0.22 -8.66
N GLU A 80 -1.23 -1.04 -8.38
CA GLU A 80 -0.31 -2.15 -8.66
C GLU A 80 -0.01 -2.29 -10.16
N GLN A 81 -1.04 -2.24 -11.03
CA GLN A 81 -0.82 -2.32 -12.48
C GLN A 81 0.09 -1.18 -12.95
N ARG A 82 -0.12 0.04 -12.45
CA ARG A 82 0.74 1.18 -12.82
C ARG A 82 2.19 0.99 -12.38
N CYS A 83 2.43 0.46 -11.20
CA CYS A 83 3.79 0.15 -10.76
C CYS A 83 4.44 -0.94 -11.62
N LYS A 84 3.68 -1.95 -12.05
CA LYS A 84 4.19 -2.98 -12.98
C LYS A 84 4.58 -2.38 -14.33
N GLU A 85 3.79 -1.44 -14.86
CA GLU A 85 4.13 -0.69 -16.09
C GLU A 85 5.40 0.15 -15.95
N LEU A 86 5.69 0.63 -14.74
CA LEU A 86 6.86 1.45 -14.41
C LEU A 86 8.04 0.62 -13.87
N SER A 87 8.00 -0.70 -14.02
CA SER A 87 8.97 -1.61 -13.41
C SER A 87 10.44 -1.37 -13.79
N ASP A 88 10.69 -0.66 -14.88
CA ASP A 88 12.05 -0.29 -15.28
C ASP A 88 12.64 0.84 -14.41
N THR A 89 11.80 1.67 -13.79
CA THR A 89 12.20 2.86 -13.03
C THR A 89 11.73 2.84 -11.58
N VAL A 90 10.81 1.94 -11.22
CA VAL A 90 10.18 1.87 -9.90
C VAL A 90 10.32 0.48 -9.31
N ASP A 91 10.77 0.42 -8.07
CA ASP A 91 10.55 -0.70 -7.17
C ASP A 91 9.38 -0.35 -6.24
N TYR A 92 8.45 -1.27 -6.01
CA TYR A 92 7.29 -0.98 -5.19
C TYR A 92 6.97 -2.06 -4.18
N LYS A 93 6.34 -1.64 -3.08
CA LYS A 93 5.64 -2.51 -2.14
C LYS A 93 4.19 -2.06 -2.03
N LEU A 94 3.25 -2.99 -2.15
CA LEU A 94 1.84 -2.75 -1.94
C LEU A 94 1.38 -3.51 -0.69
N TYR A 95 0.79 -2.77 0.24
CA TYR A 95 0.17 -3.31 1.44
C TYR A 95 -1.32 -2.99 1.46
N THR A 96 -2.09 -3.90 2.03
CA THR A 96 -3.50 -3.68 2.35
C THR A 96 -3.73 -3.88 3.83
N SER A 97 -4.55 -3.02 4.44
CA SER A 97 -4.75 -2.95 5.89
C SER A 97 -6.23 -3.10 6.26
N ASN A 98 -6.49 -3.71 7.38
CA ASN A 98 -7.84 -3.87 7.94
C ASN A 98 -8.18 -2.80 8.99
N ASN A 99 -7.19 -2.07 9.49
CA ASN A 99 -7.32 -1.04 10.54
C ASN A 99 -6.14 -0.07 10.52
N ALA A 100 -6.23 1.00 11.32
CA ALA A 100 -5.20 2.04 11.43
C ALA A 100 -3.87 1.51 11.98
N GLU A 101 -3.90 0.60 12.95
CA GLU A 101 -2.69 0.03 13.57
C GLU A 101 -1.87 -0.77 12.56
N GLU A 102 -2.54 -1.58 11.75
CA GLU A 102 -1.90 -2.34 10.68
C GLU A 102 -1.27 -1.42 9.63
N MET A 103 -1.98 -0.37 9.18
CA MET A 103 -1.44 0.60 8.22
C MET A 103 -0.26 1.38 8.81
N THR A 104 -0.30 1.74 10.09
CA THR A 104 0.81 2.40 10.78
C THR A 104 2.06 1.51 10.78
N SER A 105 1.91 0.23 11.13
CA SER A 105 3.02 -0.74 11.06
C SER A 105 3.60 -0.88 9.66
N GLN A 106 2.74 -0.84 8.64
CA GLN A 106 3.17 -0.90 7.23
C GLN A 106 3.91 0.37 6.79
N ILE A 107 3.56 1.55 7.33
CA ILE A 107 4.33 2.78 7.13
C ILE A 107 5.75 2.62 7.69
N ASP A 108 5.90 2.05 8.89
CA ASP A 108 7.20 1.80 9.49
C ASP A 108 8.03 0.78 8.69
N ASP A 109 7.39 -0.24 8.14
CA ASP A 109 8.03 -1.18 7.22
C ASP A 109 8.53 -0.49 5.94
N LEU A 110 7.76 0.44 5.39
CA LEU A 110 8.15 1.22 4.21
C LEU A 110 9.30 2.17 4.52
N LYS A 111 9.29 2.84 5.68
CA LYS A 111 10.41 3.68 6.16
C LYS A 111 11.70 2.83 6.27
N SER A 112 11.59 1.66 6.88
CA SER A 112 12.71 0.72 7.06
C SER A 112 13.24 0.16 5.74
N TRP A 113 12.37 -0.02 4.75
CA TRP A 113 12.75 -0.43 3.39
C TRP A 113 13.45 0.67 2.60
N GLY A 114 13.36 1.92 3.07
CA GLY A 114 13.91 3.09 2.40
C GLY A 114 13.00 3.59 1.27
N ALA A 115 11.69 3.58 1.48
CA ALA A 115 10.74 4.19 0.55
C ALA A 115 11.05 5.68 0.39
N GLU A 116 11.07 6.16 -0.85
CA GLU A 116 11.24 7.57 -1.20
C GLU A 116 9.90 8.28 -1.33
N ALA A 117 8.86 7.51 -1.68
CA ALA A 117 7.48 8.01 -1.74
C ALA A 117 6.49 6.98 -1.23
N ILE A 118 5.38 7.45 -0.68
CA ILE A 118 4.23 6.64 -0.26
C ILE A 118 2.96 7.21 -0.86
N VAL A 119 2.17 6.37 -1.52
CA VAL A 119 0.79 6.67 -1.91
C VAL A 119 -0.12 6.01 -0.89
N ALA A 120 -0.80 6.81 -0.07
CA ALA A 120 -1.62 6.34 1.03
C ALA A 120 -3.10 6.62 0.80
N PHE A 121 -3.93 5.58 0.95
CA PHE A 121 -5.39 5.67 0.99
C PHE A 121 -5.87 5.29 2.41
N PRO A 122 -5.73 6.16 3.40
CA PRO A 122 -6.16 5.90 4.77
C PRO A 122 -7.67 6.05 4.91
N GLN A 123 -8.31 5.11 5.61
CA GLN A 123 -9.76 5.15 5.88
C GLN A 123 -10.09 5.25 7.37
N TRP A 124 -9.08 5.42 8.22
CA TRP A 124 -9.25 5.41 9.67
C TRP A 124 -8.78 6.71 10.29
N GLU A 125 -9.38 7.07 11.42
CA GLU A 125 -8.93 8.17 12.27
C GLU A 125 -7.54 7.88 12.86
N GLY A 126 -6.77 8.93 13.15
CA GLY A 126 -5.45 8.83 13.77
C GLY A 126 -4.30 8.55 12.79
N MET A 127 -4.57 8.55 11.49
CA MET A 127 -3.53 8.35 10.48
C MET A 127 -2.68 9.61 10.21
N GLU A 128 -3.07 10.75 10.77
CA GLU A 128 -2.34 12.01 10.65
C GLU A 128 -0.93 11.89 11.22
N VAL A 129 -0.79 11.26 12.38
CA VAL A 129 0.48 11.13 13.10
C VAL A 129 1.48 10.27 12.33
N PRO A 130 1.19 8.99 11.96
CA PRO A 130 2.17 8.16 11.25
C PRO A 130 2.49 8.70 9.85
N ILE A 131 1.55 9.39 9.20
CA ILE A 131 1.79 10.04 7.90
C ILE A 131 2.72 11.24 8.08
N GLN A 132 2.52 12.08 9.11
CA GLN A 132 3.43 13.19 9.40
C GLN A 132 4.85 12.68 9.72
N GLU A 133 4.97 11.63 10.52
CA GLU A 133 6.27 11.01 10.82
C GLU A 133 7.00 10.50 9.57
N ALA A 134 6.27 9.98 8.59
CA ALA A 134 6.86 9.58 7.30
C ALA A 134 7.36 10.80 6.51
N ILE A 135 6.60 11.90 6.49
CA ILE A 135 6.98 13.16 5.85
C ILE A 135 8.21 13.76 6.54
N ASP A 136 8.22 13.79 7.86
CA ASP A 136 9.34 14.31 8.67
C ASP A 136 10.63 13.48 8.48
N ALA A 137 10.48 12.20 8.13
CA ALA A 137 11.59 11.33 7.74
C ALA A 137 12.08 11.56 6.30
N GLY A 138 11.51 12.53 5.57
CA GLY A 138 11.89 12.90 4.20
C GLY A 138 11.19 12.13 3.10
N ILE A 139 10.16 11.34 3.42
CA ILE A 139 9.39 10.57 2.44
C ILE A 139 8.31 11.48 1.82
N VAL A 140 8.21 11.49 0.51
CA VAL A 140 7.12 12.18 -0.20
C VAL A 140 5.83 11.40 0.00
N VAL A 141 4.81 12.00 0.62
CA VAL A 141 3.52 11.33 0.82
C VAL A 141 2.44 11.95 -0.05
N VAL A 142 1.78 11.09 -0.83
CA VAL A 142 0.59 11.42 -1.61
C VAL A 142 -0.62 10.76 -0.94
N ASN A 143 -1.47 11.57 -0.34
CA ASN A 143 -2.74 11.14 0.23
C ASN A 143 -3.80 11.04 -0.87
N PHE A 144 -4.42 9.88 -0.98
CA PHE A 144 -5.46 9.60 -1.96
C PHE A 144 -6.84 9.55 -1.31
N ASP A 145 -7.82 10.23 -1.92
CA ASP A 145 -9.25 10.27 -1.61
C ASP A 145 -9.59 10.95 -0.28
N ILE A 146 -9.51 10.25 0.86
CA ILE A 146 -9.87 10.79 2.17
C ILE A 146 -8.79 11.73 2.68
N GLU A 147 -9.18 12.94 3.07
CA GLU A 147 -8.25 13.96 3.52
C GLU A 147 -7.61 13.63 4.87
N ILE A 148 -6.29 13.71 4.90
CA ILE A 148 -5.48 13.65 6.11
C ILE A 148 -4.85 15.01 6.35
N ALA A 149 -4.99 15.53 7.57
CA ALA A 149 -4.41 16.79 7.99
C ALA A 149 -2.95 16.59 8.42
N ALA A 150 -2.03 16.53 7.44
CA ALA A 150 -0.59 16.47 7.67
C ALA A 150 0.12 17.56 6.86
N ASP A 151 1.11 18.20 7.45
CA ASP A 151 1.88 19.29 6.81
C ASP A 151 2.80 18.71 5.74
N GLY A 152 2.72 19.27 4.52
CA GLY A 152 3.55 18.82 3.39
C GLY A 152 3.00 17.60 2.63
N VAL A 153 1.82 17.09 2.98
CA VAL A 153 1.17 16.01 2.23
C VAL A 153 0.63 16.54 0.89
N TYR A 154 0.90 15.80 -0.17
CA TYR A 154 0.24 16.04 -1.46
C TYR A 154 -1.10 15.31 -1.48
N ARG A 155 -2.15 15.96 -2.00
CA ARG A 155 -3.48 15.38 -2.03
C ARG A 155 -3.99 15.16 -3.44
N VAL A 156 -4.54 13.98 -3.68
CA VAL A 156 -5.26 13.62 -4.91
C VAL A 156 -6.63 13.09 -4.54
N SER A 157 -7.69 13.83 -4.85
CA SER A 157 -9.06 13.44 -4.53
C SER A 157 -10.04 13.97 -5.56
N GLY A 158 -11.24 13.41 -5.58
CA GLY A 158 -12.36 13.98 -6.30
C GLY A 158 -12.87 15.28 -5.64
N ASP A 159 -13.49 16.15 -6.42
CA ASP A 159 -14.18 17.32 -5.89
C ASP A 159 -15.53 16.89 -5.27
N ASN A 160 -15.47 16.53 -4.00
CA ASN A 160 -16.62 16.02 -3.26
C ASN A 160 -17.70 17.08 -3.03
N GLU A 161 -17.34 18.36 -2.94
CA GLU A 161 -18.28 19.46 -2.83
C GLU A 161 -19.08 19.61 -4.13
N SER A 162 -18.41 19.69 -5.27
CA SER A 162 -19.08 19.71 -6.58
C SER A 162 -19.96 18.49 -6.81
N MET A 163 -19.53 17.29 -6.38
CA MET A 163 -20.36 16.09 -6.47
C MET A 163 -21.68 16.23 -5.70
N GLY A 164 -21.65 16.85 -4.51
CA GLY A 164 -22.86 17.12 -3.73
C GLY A 164 -23.78 18.12 -4.41
N VAL A 165 -23.23 19.23 -4.92
CA VAL A 165 -23.98 20.27 -5.66
C VAL A 165 -24.64 19.69 -6.90
N GLU A 166 -23.90 18.99 -7.74
CA GLU A 166 -24.43 18.44 -8.99
C GLU A 166 -25.46 17.33 -8.74
N GLY A 167 -25.28 16.52 -7.69
CA GLY A 167 -26.29 15.56 -7.24
C GLY A 167 -27.61 16.26 -6.83
N ALA A 168 -27.52 17.34 -6.05
CA ALA A 168 -28.71 18.12 -5.66
C ALA A 168 -29.39 18.77 -6.85
N LYS A 169 -28.63 19.39 -7.75
CA LYS A 169 -29.20 19.98 -9.00
C LYS A 169 -29.94 18.92 -9.81
N TYR A 170 -29.34 17.76 -10.01
CA TYR A 170 -29.97 16.67 -10.75
C TYR A 170 -31.31 16.26 -10.13
N ILE A 171 -31.39 16.16 -8.80
CA ILE A 171 -32.64 15.81 -8.11
C ILE A 171 -33.69 16.93 -8.33
N VAL A 172 -33.32 18.20 -8.13
CA VAL A 172 -34.22 19.34 -8.32
C VAL A 172 -34.74 19.40 -9.75
N ASP A 173 -33.90 19.15 -10.74
CA ASP A 173 -34.32 19.11 -12.15
C ASP A 173 -35.34 18.00 -12.43
N LYS A 174 -35.31 16.90 -11.69
CA LYS A 174 -36.23 15.77 -11.89
C LYS A 174 -37.55 15.89 -11.14
N ILE A 175 -37.53 16.41 -9.92
CA ILE A 175 -38.69 16.42 -9.03
C ILE A 175 -39.18 17.84 -8.66
N GLY A 176 -38.47 18.89 -9.10
CA GLY A 176 -38.75 20.29 -8.74
C GLY A 176 -38.16 20.65 -7.37
N THR A 177 -38.52 21.87 -6.91
CA THR A 177 -38.01 22.45 -5.65
C THR A 177 -38.82 22.06 -4.41
N THR A 178 -39.83 21.23 -4.56
CA THR A 178 -40.68 20.76 -3.45
C THR A 178 -40.77 19.23 -3.46
N GLY A 179 -40.54 18.64 -2.32
CA GLY A 179 -40.58 17.18 -2.19
C GLY A 179 -39.82 16.67 -0.95
N LYS A 180 -39.74 15.35 -0.85
CA LYS A 180 -38.95 14.68 0.19
C LYS A 180 -37.82 13.90 -0.46
N VAL A 181 -36.60 14.12 0.01
CA VAL A 181 -35.39 13.44 -0.45
C VAL A 181 -34.82 12.61 0.71
N VAL A 182 -34.46 11.39 0.43
CA VAL A 182 -33.72 10.54 1.36
C VAL A 182 -32.24 10.55 0.97
N VAL A 183 -31.38 10.90 1.90
CA VAL A 183 -29.92 10.87 1.73
C VAL A 183 -29.39 9.66 2.46
N LEU A 184 -28.68 8.78 1.73
CA LEU A 184 -27.93 7.69 2.33
C LEU A 184 -26.55 8.24 2.76
N ASP A 185 -26.38 8.38 4.06
CA ASP A 185 -25.17 8.93 4.68
C ASP A 185 -24.27 7.81 5.19
N VAL A 186 -22.96 7.98 5.02
CA VAL A 186 -21.94 7.06 5.52
C VAL A 186 -20.96 7.87 6.38
N PRO A 187 -21.29 8.10 7.67
CA PRO A 187 -20.47 8.96 8.54
C PRO A 187 -18.99 8.52 8.66
N THR A 188 -18.74 7.23 8.54
CA THR A 188 -17.38 6.66 8.59
C THR A 188 -16.53 6.98 7.36
N SER A 189 -17.09 7.60 6.31
CA SER A 189 -16.34 8.07 5.14
C SER A 189 -15.71 9.46 5.34
N GLY A 190 -15.77 10.01 6.55
CA GLY A 190 -15.10 11.26 6.94
C GLY A 190 -15.44 12.43 6.00
N SER A 191 -14.41 13.19 5.61
CA SER A 191 -14.52 14.39 4.78
C SER A 191 -15.28 14.18 3.46
N VAL A 192 -15.20 12.99 2.87
CA VAL A 192 -15.89 12.66 1.61
C VAL A 192 -17.41 12.74 1.78
N ALA A 193 -17.97 12.10 2.81
CA ALA A 193 -19.40 12.13 3.08
C ALA A 193 -19.87 13.51 3.54
N GLU A 194 -19.11 14.16 4.41
CA GLU A 194 -19.41 15.48 4.94
C GLU A 194 -19.52 16.55 3.86
N LEU A 195 -18.54 16.63 2.96
CA LEU A 195 -18.53 17.61 1.86
C LEU A 195 -19.71 17.40 0.91
N ARG A 196 -19.98 16.15 0.50
CA ARG A 196 -21.10 15.82 -0.38
C ARG A 196 -22.44 16.16 0.25
N LYS A 197 -22.62 15.80 1.52
CA LYS A 197 -23.86 16.08 2.27
C LYS A 197 -24.08 17.58 2.49
N LYS A 198 -23.04 18.29 2.96
CA LYS A 198 -23.10 19.74 3.17
C LYS A 198 -23.48 20.48 1.89
N ALA A 199 -22.79 20.18 0.80
CA ALA A 199 -23.04 20.82 -0.48
C ALA A 199 -24.42 20.51 -1.05
N SER A 200 -24.91 19.26 -0.90
CA SER A 200 -26.26 18.88 -1.33
C SER A 200 -27.39 19.52 -0.52
N SER A 201 -27.08 20.04 0.68
CA SER A 201 -28.06 20.66 1.59
C SER A 201 -28.06 22.20 1.52
N THR A 202 -27.16 22.79 0.74
CA THR A 202 -27.08 24.25 0.57
C THR A 202 -27.98 24.67 -0.58
N PRO A 203 -28.91 25.64 -0.37
CA PRO A 203 -29.87 26.09 -1.38
C PRO A 203 -29.21 26.82 -2.56
#